data_ab82b3a26efafd415674c59fbd731e85
#
_entry.id   ab82b3a26efafd415674c59fbd731e85
#
_cell.length_a   1.000
_cell.length_b   1.000
_cell.length_c   1.000
_cell.angle_alpha   90.00
_cell.angle_beta   90.00
_cell.angle_gamma   90.00
#
_symmetry.space_group_name_H-M   'P 1'
#
loop_
_entity.id
_entity.type
_entity.pdbx_description
1 polymer ?
#
loop_
_entity_poly.entity_id
_entity_poly.type
_entity_poly.pdbx_seq_one_letter_code
_entity_poly.pdbx_strand_id
1 'polypeptide(L)'
;IKEVHLEEDPASWNPETGVIDYNRSGLPLVEIVTQPDFKSVEEVGIWLKNLLLTLSYTKSIDKNAGIKADVNISTGRERVEIKNLNSIENIKKVIEYEAERQIKEKAQRETRRFDEKTGKTIIMRGKELAEDYRFIPDPDLPVLKIKKEEVEKIKYQLPETPAEKLNKLIRKYKIDKKNAEILYKNLDVVE
;
A
#
# COMPACT_ATOMS: atom_id res chain seq x y z
N ILE A 1 -6.32 2.99 8.80
CA ILE A 1 -6.43 1.67 8.19
C ILE A 1 -7.85 1.15 8.44
N LYS A 2 -8.48 0.64 7.40
CA LYS A 2 -9.81 0.06 7.46
C LYS A 2 -9.74 -1.45 7.66
N GLU A 3 -8.97 -2.12 6.82
CA GLU A 3 -8.87 -3.58 6.77
C GLU A 3 -7.42 -3.98 6.46
N VAL A 4 -7.06 -5.19 6.85
CA VAL A 4 -5.78 -5.82 6.49
C VAL A 4 -6.09 -7.27 6.11
N HIS A 5 -5.65 -7.68 4.93
CA HIS A 5 -5.89 -9.02 4.41
C HIS A 5 -4.55 -9.74 4.19
N LEU A 6 -4.52 -11.03 4.49
CA LEU A 6 -3.46 -11.92 4.07
C LEU A 6 -3.86 -12.54 2.75
N GLU A 7 -2.96 -12.51 1.80
CA GLU A 7 -3.18 -13.00 0.43
C GLU A 7 -1.99 -13.83 -0.04
N GLU A 8 -2.18 -14.56 -1.10
CA GLU A 8 -1.12 -15.18 -1.87
C GLU A 8 -1.03 -14.53 -3.26
N ASP A 9 0.20 -14.28 -3.74
CA ASP A 9 0.39 -13.78 -5.10
C ASP A 9 -0.04 -14.88 -6.10
N PRO A 10 -1.00 -14.60 -6.98
CA PRO A 10 -1.35 -15.54 -8.04
C PRO A 10 -0.25 -15.59 -9.10
N ALA A 11 -0.37 -16.51 -10.03
CA ALA A 11 0.48 -16.53 -11.22
C ALA A 11 0.28 -15.26 -12.06
N SER A 12 1.33 -14.82 -12.74
CA SER A 12 1.24 -13.76 -13.75
C SER A 12 0.74 -14.34 -15.06
N TRP A 13 -0.33 -13.78 -15.61
CA TRP A 13 -0.91 -14.19 -16.87
C TRP A 13 -0.73 -13.11 -17.93
N ASN A 14 -0.22 -13.51 -19.09
CA ASN A 14 -0.16 -12.64 -20.27
C ASN A 14 -1.36 -12.91 -21.18
N PRO A 15 -2.31 -11.98 -21.30
CA PRO A 15 -3.54 -12.17 -22.08
C PRO A 15 -3.29 -12.27 -23.59
N GLU A 16 -2.18 -11.71 -24.12
CA GLU A 16 -1.87 -11.75 -25.55
C GLU A 16 -1.31 -13.10 -25.98
N THR A 17 -0.48 -13.70 -25.14
CA THR A 17 0.19 -14.98 -25.46
C THR A 17 -0.45 -16.19 -24.80
N GLY A 18 -1.32 -15.98 -23.80
CA GLY A 18 -1.90 -17.03 -22.96
C GLY A 18 -0.89 -17.69 -22.00
N VAL A 19 0.35 -17.19 -21.94
CA VAL A 19 1.40 -17.75 -21.08
C VAL A 19 1.13 -17.40 -19.63
N ILE A 20 1.29 -18.38 -18.75
CA ILE A 20 1.21 -18.23 -17.30
C ILE A 20 2.62 -18.38 -16.72
N ASP A 21 3.04 -17.41 -15.92
CA ASP A 21 4.30 -17.42 -15.18
C ASP A 21 4.01 -17.63 -13.69
N TYR A 22 4.48 -18.74 -13.15
CA TYR A 22 4.28 -19.13 -11.75
C TYR A 22 5.41 -18.69 -10.80
N ASN A 23 6.42 -17.95 -11.27
CA ASN A 23 7.60 -17.59 -10.45
C ASN A 23 7.23 -16.86 -9.13
N ARG A 24 6.09 -16.20 -9.09
CA ARG A 24 5.62 -15.47 -7.91
C ARG A 24 4.41 -16.13 -7.23
N SER A 25 3.91 -17.24 -7.78
CA SER A 25 2.73 -17.92 -7.24
C SER A 25 3.00 -18.43 -5.82
N GLY A 26 2.06 -18.21 -4.92
CA GLY A 26 2.15 -18.63 -3.52
C GLY A 26 3.01 -17.74 -2.63
N LEU A 27 3.57 -16.63 -3.13
CA LEU A 27 4.25 -15.69 -2.26
C LEU A 27 3.24 -14.98 -1.35
N PRO A 28 3.50 -14.94 -0.02
CA PRO A 28 2.59 -14.29 0.91
C PRO A 28 2.59 -12.78 0.72
N LEU A 29 1.40 -12.19 0.68
CA LEU A 29 1.16 -10.76 0.55
C LEU A 29 0.32 -10.25 1.72
N VAL A 30 0.47 -8.97 2.01
CA VAL A 30 -0.40 -8.24 2.95
C VAL A 30 -1.03 -7.08 2.19
N GLU A 31 -2.35 -7.12 2.03
CA GLU A 31 -3.12 -5.98 1.53
C GLU A 31 -3.53 -5.09 2.69
N ILE A 32 -3.22 -3.80 2.60
CA ILE A 32 -3.60 -2.79 3.60
C ILE A 32 -4.58 -1.81 2.96
N VAL A 33 -5.81 -1.83 3.41
CA VAL A 33 -6.89 -0.97 2.91
C VAL A 33 -7.08 0.24 3.82
N THR A 34 -7.11 1.44 3.24
CA THR A 34 -7.35 2.68 3.99
C THR A 34 -8.81 3.14 3.87
N GLN A 35 -9.23 3.98 4.83
CA GLN A 35 -10.42 4.81 4.65
C GLN A 35 -10.10 5.96 3.67
N PRO A 36 -11.12 6.58 3.05
CA PRO A 36 -10.94 7.73 2.15
C PRO A 36 -10.71 9.04 2.91
N ASP A 37 -9.71 9.06 3.81
CA ASP A 37 -9.47 10.18 4.73
C ASP A 37 -8.49 11.21 4.16
N PHE A 38 -7.69 10.83 3.16
CA PHE A 38 -6.67 11.70 2.57
C PHE A 38 -7.27 12.87 1.79
N LYS A 39 -6.70 14.05 1.99
CA LYS A 39 -7.18 15.29 1.38
C LYS A 39 -6.14 15.95 0.47
N SER A 40 -4.90 15.48 0.48
CA SER A 40 -3.83 15.99 -0.38
C SER A 40 -2.85 14.92 -0.82
N VAL A 41 -2.15 15.17 -1.90
CA VAL A 41 -1.09 14.30 -2.44
C VAL A 41 0.08 14.19 -1.48
N GLU A 42 0.42 15.30 -0.81
CA GLU A 42 1.50 15.37 0.18
C GLU A 42 1.21 14.46 1.35
N GLU A 43 -0.02 14.51 1.86
CA GLU A 43 -0.47 13.67 2.97
C GLU A 43 -0.34 12.18 2.64
N VAL A 44 -0.77 11.76 1.46
CA VAL A 44 -0.61 10.38 0.97
C VAL A 44 0.87 10.00 0.91
N GLY A 45 1.71 10.86 0.35
CA GLY A 45 3.15 10.59 0.23
C GLY A 45 3.86 10.45 1.58
N ILE A 46 3.51 11.30 2.54
CA ILE A 46 4.05 11.24 3.92
C ILE A 46 3.56 9.98 4.62
N TRP A 47 2.27 9.68 4.51
CA TRP A 47 1.67 8.50 5.13
C TRP A 47 2.28 7.21 4.60
N LEU A 48 2.44 7.05 3.28
CA LEU A 48 3.07 5.88 2.66
C LEU A 48 4.51 5.68 3.13
N LYS A 49 5.31 6.75 3.18
CA LYS A 49 6.69 6.67 3.69
C LYS A 49 6.72 6.21 5.14
N ASN A 50 5.84 6.75 5.99
CA ASN A 50 5.74 6.36 7.39
C ASN A 50 5.25 4.93 7.56
N LEU A 51 4.27 4.49 6.75
CA LEU A 51 3.79 3.12 6.75
C LEU A 51 4.92 2.14 6.41
N LEU A 52 5.62 2.36 5.30
CA LEU A 52 6.73 1.49 4.86
C LEU A 52 7.86 1.44 5.89
N LEU A 53 8.19 2.59 6.50
CA LEU A 53 9.18 2.63 7.56
C LEU A 53 8.72 1.84 8.79
N THR A 54 7.48 1.99 9.21
CA THR A 54 6.91 1.25 10.35
C THR A 54 6.91 -0.25 10.08
N LEU A 55 6.51 -0.67 8.89
CA LEU A 55 6.52 -2.07 8.49
C LEU A 55 7.94 -2.64 8.44
N SER A 56 8.93 -1.86 7.99
CA SER A 56 10.33 -2.30 7.99
C SER A 56 10.86 -2.55 9.40
N TYR A 57 10.37 -1.83 10.40
CA TYR A 57 10.74 -2.03 11.81
C TYR A 57 10.18 -3.34 12.38
N THR A 58 9.04 -3.82 11.89
CA THR A 58 8.49 -5.10 12.36
C THR A 58 9.28 -6.31 11.88
N LYS A 59 10.20 -6.14 10.92
CA LYS A 59 10.94 -7.24 10.25
C LYS A 59 10.03 -8.31 9.62
N SER A 60 8.74 -8.02 9.48
CA SER A 60 7.74 -8.95 8.94
C SER A 60 7.60 -8.86 7.43
N ILE A 61 8.20 -7.85 6.78
CA ILE A 61 8.13 -7.60 5.35
C ILE A 61 9.53 -7.56 4.76
N ASP A 62 9.71 -8.24 3.65
CA ASP A 62 10.94 -8.15 2.87
C ASP A 62 11.06 -6.74 2.28
N LYS A 63 12.12 -6.04 2.68
CA LYS A 63 12.41 -4.67 2.20
C LYS A 63 12.61 -4.59 0.68
N ASN A 64 12.98 -5.71 0.04
CA ASN A 64 13.25 -5.78 -1.39
C ASN A 64 12.02 -6.18 -2.22
N ALA A 65 10.94 -6.60 -1.57
CA ALA A 65 9.73 -7.07 -2.26
C ALA A 65 8.98 -5.99 -3.05
N GLY A 66 9.27 -4.72 -2.78
CA GLY A 66 8.58 -3.60 -3.40
C GLY A 66 7.15 -3.40 -2.87
N ILE A 67 6.49 -2.41 -3.42
CA ILE A 67 5.08 -2.12 -3.14
C ILE A 67 4.27 -2.16 -4.41
N LYS A 68 3.01 -2.51 -4.27
CA LYS A 68 2.00 -2.38 -5.30
C LYS A 68 0.79 -1.69 -4.69
N ALA A 69 0.25 -0.71 -5.34
CA ALA A 69 -0.90 0.03 -4.83
C ALA A 69 -1.95 0.22 -5.90
N ASP A 70 -3.21 0.10 -5.47
CA ASP A 70 -4.36 0.55 -6.22
C ASP A 70 -4.87 1.83 -5.55
N VAL A 71 -5.08 2.88 -6.32
CA VAL A 71 -5.49 4.18 -5.80
C VAL A 71 -6.92 4.47 -6.21
N ASN A 72 -7.77 4.75 -5.23
CA ASN A 72 -9.14 5.19 -5.44
C ASN A 72 -9.25 6.69 -5.23
N ILE A 73 -9.71 7.42 -6.23
CA ILE A 73 -9.84 8.88 -6.20
C ILE A 73 -11.28 9.28 -6.49
N SER A 74 -11.78 10.25 -5.72
CA SER A 74 -13.06 10.91 -5.96
C SER A 74 -12.95 12.39 -5.57
N THR A 75 -13.28 13.27 -6.50
CA THR A 75 -13.34 14.72 -6.29
C THR A 75 -14.78 15.21 -6.11
N GLY A 76 -15.53 14.52 -5.25
CA GLY A 76 -16.94 14.82 -5.00
C GLY A 76 -17.92 14.22 -6.03
N ARG A 77 -17.43 13.31 -6.86
CA ARG A 77 -18.21 12.57 -7.87
C ARG A 77 -17.96 11.07 -7.75
N GLU A 78 -18.18 10.36 -8.85
CA GLU A 78 -17.91 8.91 -8.93
C GLU A 78 -16.44 8.58 -8.68
N ARG A 79 -16.23 7.42 -8.07
CA ARG A 79 -14.91 6.90 -7.75
C ARG A 79 -14.23 6.34 -8.99
N VAL A 80 -12.98 6.72 -9.21
CA VAL A 80 -12.10 6.15 -10.22
C VAL A 80 -11.02 5.34 -9.51
N GLU A 81 -10.81 4.11 -9.93
CA GLU A 81 -9.76 3.23 -9.45
C GLU A 81 -8.59 3.19 -10.44
N ILE A 82 -7.38 3.42 -9.97
CA ILE A 82 -6.16 3.31 -10.77
C ILE A 82 -5.34 2.13 -10.26
N LYS A 83 -5.12 1.15 -11.14
CA LYS A 83 -4.49 -0.12 -10.83
C LYS A 83 -2.96 -0.11 -10.97
N ASN A 84 -2.30 -0.96 -10.18
CA ASN A 84 -0.93 -1.41 -10.36
C ASN A 84 0.15 -0.32 -10.29
N LEU A 85 0.06 0.57 -9.32
CA LEU A 85 1.11 1.56 -9.06
C LEU A 85 2.22 0.95 -8.19
N ASN A 86 3.46 1.08 -8.63
CA ASN A 86 4.63 0.41 -8.04
C ASN A 86 5.61 1.35 -7.32
N SER A 87 5.31 2.64 -7.26
CA SER A 87 6.15 3.62 -6.57
C SER A 87 5.33 4.76 -5.97
N ILE A 88 5.84 5.35 -4.88
CA ILE A 88 5.23 6.53 -4.25
C ILE A 88 5.18 7.70 -5.24
N GLU A 89 6.18 7.83 -6.09
CA GLU A 89 6.24 8.89 -7.10
C GLU A 89 5.11 8.75 -8.13
N ASN A 90 4.88 7.56 -8.64
CA ASN A 90 3.78 7.29 -9.56
C ASN A 90 2.41 7.47 -8.89
N ILE A 91 2.28 7.07 -7.63
CA ILE A 91 1.06 7.31 -6.85
C ILE A 91 0.75 8.81 -6.77
N LYS A 92 1.74 9.64 -6.45
CA LYS A 92 1.57 11.10 -6.38
C LYS A 92 1.16 11.69 -7.72
N LYS A 93 1.89 11.36 -8.81
CA LYS A 93 1.58 11.83 -10.17
C LYS A 93 0.16 11.45 -10.60
N VAL A 94 -0.24 10.22 -10.30
CA VAL A 94 -1.59 9.73 -10.63
C VAL A 94 -2.66 10.51 -9.89
N ILE A 95 -2.46 10.77 -8.59
CA ILE A 95 -3.45 11.51 -7.80
C ILE A 95 -3.60 12.94 -8.33
N GLU A 96 -2.49 13.61 -8.64
CA GLU A 96 -2.49 14.97 -9.21
C GLU A 96 -3.22 14.99 -10.55
N TYR A 97 -2.81 14.13 -11.48
CA TYR A 97 -3.42 14.04 -12.80
C TYR A 97 -4.92 13.73 -12.75
N GLU A 98 -5.28 12.73 -11.96
CA GLU A 98 -6.65 12.24 -11.90
C GLU A 98 -7.58 13.23 -11.19
N ALA A 99 -7.09 13.93 -10.16
CA ALA A 99 -7.84 14.98 -9.49
C ALA A 99 -8.15 16.14 -10.46
N GLU A 100 -7.16 16.58 -11.25
CA GLU A 100 -7.37 17.61 -12.28
C GLU A 100 -8.34 17.14 -13.38
N ARG A 101 -8.19 15.89 -13.83
CA ARG A 101 -9.07 15.33 -14.86
C ARG A 101 -10.52 15.29 -14.36
N GLN A 102 -10.76 14.82 -13.16
CA GLN A 102 -12.11 14.70 -12.61
C GLN A 102 -12.78 16.06 -12.36
N ILE A 103 -12.01 17.11 -12.11
CA ILE A 103 -12.53 18.47 -12.01
C ILE A 103 -12.98 18.99 -13.39
N LYS A 104 -12.20 18.70 -14.45
CA LYS A 104 -12.45 19.16 -15.81
C LYS A 104 -13.53 18.33 -16.52
N GLU A 105 -13.50 17.03 -16.29
CA GLU A 105 -14.38 16.05 -16.95
C GLU A 105 -15.41 15.49 -15.97
N LYS A 106 -16.57 15.09 -16.48
CA LYS A 106 -17.54 14.34 -15.67
C LYS A 106 -17.05 12.91 -15.53
N ALA A 107 -16.23 12.65 -14.51
CA ALA A 107 -15.79 11.30 -14.22
C ALA A 107 -16.97 10.37 -13.95
N GLN A 108 -16.93 9.18 -14.53
CA GLN A 108 -17.81 8.06 -14.22
C GLN A 108 -17.04 7.04 -13.39
N ARG A 109 -17.74 6.10 -12.79
CA ARG A 109 -17.10 4.98 -12.11
C ARG A 109 -16.39 4.12 -13.15
N GLU A 110 -15.08 4.08 -13.09
CA GLU A 110 -14.22 3.40 -14.05
C GLU A 110 -12.93 2.91 -13.41
N THR A 111 -12.31 1.90 -14.04
CA THR A 111 -10.98 1.40 -13.69
C THR A 111 -10.00 1.85 -14.75
N ARG A 112 -8.90 2.41 -14.32
CA ARG A 112 -7.85 2.98 -15.17
C ARG A 112 -6.48 2.39 -14.82
N ARG A 113 -5.51 2.54 -15.71
CA ARG A 113 -4.10 2.26 -15.46
C ARG A 113 -3.28 3.52 -15.70
N PHE A 114 -2.14 3.61 -15.08
CA PHE A 114 -1.19 4.69 -15.33
C PHE A 114 -0.28 4.34 -16.50
N ASP A 115 -0.10 5.28 -17.40
CA ASP A 115 0.89 5.20 -18.46
C ASP A 115 2.07 6.12 -18.11
N GLU A 116 3.18 5.53 -17.68
CA GLU A 116 4.37 6.25 -17.24
C GLU A 116 5.00 7.07 -18.39
N LYS A 117 4.83 6.66 -19.66
CA LYS A 117 5.41 7.36 -20.80
C LYS A 117 4.71 8.69 -21.04
N THR A 118 3.40 8.71 -20.90
CA THR A 118 2.60 9.92 -21.16
C THR A 118 2.27 10.69 -19.87
N GLY A 119 2.47 10.09 -18.70
CA GLY A 119 2.08 10.65 -17.41
C GLY A 119 0.56 10.75 -17.21
N LYS A 120 -0.23 9.95 -17.96
CA LYS A 120 -1.69 10.02 -17.97
C LYS A 120 -2.30 8.71 -17.51
N THR A 121 -3.55 8.77 -17.05
CA THR A 121 -4.34 7.57 -16.82
C THR A 121 -5.11 7.18 -18.08
N ILE A 122 -5.17 5.88 -18.37
CA ILE A 122 -5.85 5.30 -19.53
C ILE A 122 -6.94 4.37 -19.03
N ILE A 123 -8.13 4.47 -19.60
CA ILE A 123 -9.25 3.59 -19.24
C ILE A 123 -8.92 2.14 -19.62
N MET A 124 -9.16 1.23 -18.70
CA MET A 124 -9.04 -0.20 -18.93
C MET A 124 -10.39 -0.82 -19.25
N ARG A 125 -11.39 -0.48 -18.46
CA ARG A 125 -12.76 -0.98 -18.61
C ARG A 125 -13.74 0.00 -17.95
N GLY A 126 -14.96 0.03 -18.46
CA GLY A 126 -16.09 0.68 -17.80
C GLY A 126 -16.60 -0.19 -16.65
N LYS A 127 -17.50 0.36 -15.86
CA LYS A 127 -18.14 -0.17 -14.64
C LYS A 127 -17.98 -1.69 -14.45
N GLU A 128 -17.19 -2.09 -13.44
CA GLU A 128 -17.41 -3.37 -12.77
C GLU A 128 -18.44 -3.19 -11.67
N LEU A 129 -19.41 -4.08 -11.63
CA LEU A 129 -20.30 -4.20 -10.51
C LEU A 129 -19.52 -4.80 -9.35
N ALA A 130 -19.72 -4.30 -8.14
CA ALA A 130 -19.07 -4.80 -6.92
C ALA A 130 -19.36 -6.30 -6.64
N GLU A 131 -20.26 -6.89 -7.40
CA GLU A 131 -20.63 -8.30 -7.35
C GLU A 131 -19.58 -9.23 -7.98
N ASP A 132 -18.64 -8.70 -8.77
CA ASP A 132 -17.61 -9.50 -9.45
C ASP A 132 -16.45 -9.91 -8.53
N TYR A 133 -16.30 -9.24 -7.37
CA TYR A 133 -15.33 -9.58 -6.33
C TYR A 133 -16.05 -10.20 -5.13
N ARG A 134 -16.36 -11.46 -5.25
CA ARG A 134 -16.79 -12.25 -4.11
C ARG A 134 -15.54 -12.75 -3.39
N PHE A 135 -15.28 -12.26 -2.18
CA PHE A 135 -14.39 -12.92 -1.25
C PHE A 135 -15.04 -14.24 -0.83
N ILE A 136 -14.89 -15.26 -1.65
CA ILE A 136 -15.33 -16.61 -1.32
C ILE A 136 -14.18 -17.22 -0.54
N PRO A 137 -14.38 -17.58 0.74
CA PRO A 137 -13.34 -18.30 1.47
C PRO A 137 -13.05 -19.60 0.75
N ASP A 138 -11.77 -19.92 0.63
CA ASP A 138 -11.34 -21.22 0.09
C ASP A 138 -11.89 -22.32 1.01
N PRO A 139 -12.68 -23.27 0.47
CA PRO A 139 -13.28 -24.33 1.26
C PRO A 139 -12.25 -25.26 1.92
N ASP A 140 -11.05 -25.33 1.37
CA ASP A 140 -9.96 -26.17 1.88
C ASP A 140 -9.16 -25.48 3.00
N LEU A 141 -9.34 -24.17 3.22
CA LEU A 141 -8.68 -23.45 4.28
C LEU A 141 -9.55 -23.33 5.54
N PRO A 142 -9.06 -23.77 6.70
CA PRO A 142 -9.79 -23.62 7.95
C PRO A 142 -9.82 -22.16 8.41
N VAL A 143 -10.89 -21.81 9.13
CA VAL A 143 -10.99 -20.49 9.77
C VAL A 143 -9.93 -20.33 10.84
N LEU A 144 -9.02 -19.38 10.70
CA LEU A 144 -8.03 -19.02 11.71
C LEU A 144 -8.69 -18.12 12.77
N LYS A 145 -8.73 -18.58 14.00
CA LYS A 145 -9.23 -17.80 15.13
C LYS A 145 -8.06 -17.28 15.96
N ILE A 146 -7.73 -16.02 15.80
CA ILE A 146 -6.67 -15.35 16.57
C ILE A 146 -7.24 -15.00 17.96
N LYS A 147 -6.61 -15.50 19.02
CA LYS A 147 -6.99 -15.23 20.40
C LYS A 147 -6.43 -13.89 20.87
N LYS A 148 -7.13 -13.24 21.81
CA LYS A 148 -6.66 -11.96 22.39
C LYS A 148 -5.28 -12.09 23.05
N GLU A 149 -5.00 -13.20 23.69
CA GLU A 149 -3.72 -13.48 24.34
C GLU A 149 -2.56 -13.53 23.32
N GLU A 150 -2.82 -14.05 22.12
CA GLU A 150 -1.83 -14.08 21.02
C GLU A 150 -1.55 -12.66 20.50
N VAL A 151 -2.59 -11.84 20.35
CA VAL A 151 -2.44 -10.44 19.96
C VAL A 151 -1.62 -9.66 20.99
N GLU A 152 -1.92 -9.81 22.29
CA GLU A 152 -1.17 -9.14 23.36
C GLU A 152 0.29 -9.63 23.40
N LYS A 153 0.55 -10.93 23.21
CA LYS A 153 1.90 -11.46 23.12
C LYS A 153 2.70 -10.83 21.99
N ILE A 154 2.11 -10.75 20.79
CA ILE A 154 2.74 -10.11 19.64
C ILE A 154 3.01 -8.63 19.94
N LYS A 155 2.06 -7.92 20.54
CA LYS A 155 2.19 -6.52 20.90
C LYS A 155 3.39 -6.24 21.81
N TYR A 156 3.65 -7.11 22.78
CA TYR A 156 4.85 -7.03 23.64
C TYR A 156 6.14 -7.31 22.89
N GLN A 157 6.10 -8.02 21.78
CA GLN A 157 7.27 -8.35 20.95
C GLN A 157 7.55 -7.33 19.86
N LEU A 158 6.63 -6.39 19.63
CA LEU A 158 6.85 -5.33 18.64
C LEU A 158 8.04 -4.45 19.05
N PRO A 159 8.92 -4.10 18.12
CA PRO A 159 10.00 -3.16 18.39
C PRO A 159 9.46 -1.76 18.67
N GLU A 160 10.33 -0.91 19.22
CA GLU A 160 10.04 0.54 19.32
C GLU A 160 9.63 1.08 17.94
N THR A 161 8.63 1.95 17.93
CA THR A 161 8.20 2.59 16.67
C THR A 161 9.31 3.50 16.11
N PRO A 162 9.31 3.78 14.80
CA PRO A 162 10.26 4.75 14.23
C PRO A 162 10.26 6.10 14.94
N ALA A 163 9.08 6.59 15.37
CA ALA A 163 8.95 7.85 16.08
C ALA A 163 9.58 7.80 17.48
N GLU A 164 9.39 6.73 18.22
CA GLU A 164 10.02 6.50 19.53
C GLU A 164 11.55 6.40 19.40
N LYS A 165 12.02 5.66 18.39
CA LYS A 165 13.44 5.54 18.10
C LYS A 165 14.08 6.89 17.75
N LEU A 166 13.44 7.69 16.90
CA LEU A 166 13.88 9.04 16.57
C LEU A 166 13.98 9.93 17.82
N ASN A 167 12.94 9.92 18.66
CA ASN A 167 12.93 10.66 19.91
C ASN A 167 14.04 10.21 20.85
N LYS A 168 14.32 8.92 20.93
CA LYS A 168 15.39 8.35 21.75
C LYS A 168 16.77 8.81 21.26
N LEU A 169 17.01 8.80 19.94
CA LEU A 169 18.24 9.30 19.33
C LEU A 169 18.51 10.77 19.71
N ILE A 170 17.50 11.61 19.59
CA ILE A 170 17.62 13.05 19.88
C ILE A 170 17.73 13.30 21.39
N ARG A 171 16.82 12.75 22.19
CA ARG A 171 16.71 13.12 23.63
C ARG A 171 17.71 12.39 24.52
N LYS A 172 17.89 11.07 24.31
CA LYS A 172 18.75 10.23 25.15
C LYS A 172 20.19 10.28 24.68
N TYR A 173 20.42 10.10 23.38
CA TYR A 173 21.78 10.04 22.83
C TYR A 173 22.31 11.38 22.35
N LYS A 174 21.52 12.46 22.43
CA LYS A 174 21.92 13.84 22.08
C LYS A 174 22.41 13.98 20.63
N ILE A 175 21.96 13.10 19.75
CA ILE A 175 22.24 13.20 18.31
C ILE A 175 21.45 14.37 17.75
N ASP A 176 22.09 15.21 16.93
CA ASP A 176 21.38 16.31 16.27
C ASP A 176 20.25 15.77 15.38
N LYS A 177 19.21 16.59 15.21
CA LYS A 177 17.97 16.19 14.53
C LYS A 177 18.23 15.68 13.12
N LYS A 178 19.11 16.35 12.35
CA LYS A 178 19.39 15.99 10.96
C LYS A 178 20.02 14.59 10.84
N ASN A 179 21.01 14.30 11.68
CA ASN A 179 21.66 13.00 11.72
C ASN A 179 20.70 11.93 12.28
N ALA A 180 19.93 12.25 13.31
CA ALA A 180 18.91 11.33 13.84
C ALA A 180 17.86 10.95 12.78
N GLU A 181 17.42 11.90 11.93
CA GLU A 181 16.48 11.67 10.82
C GLU A 181 17.07 10.82 9.67
N ILE A 182 18.37 10.71 9.59
CA ILE A 182 19.04 9.78 8.67
C ILE A 182 19.13 8.39 9.30
N LEU A 183 19.60 8.32 10.52
CA LEU A 183 19.88 7.06 11.22
C LEU A 183 18.61 6.24 11.45
N TYR A 184 17.52 6.85 11.95
CA TYR A 184 16.29 6.12 12.29
C TYR A 184 15.61 5.43 11.09
N LYS A 185 15.96 5.81 9.86
CA LYS A 185 15.42 5.16 8.65
C LYS A 185 15.97 3.77 8.42
N ASN A 186 17.04 3.39 9.09
CA ASN A 186 17.62 2.07 9.00
C ASN A 186 17.69 1.43 10.38
N LEU A 187 16.79 0.47 10.62
CA LEU A 187 16.70 -0.23 11.89
C LEU A 187 18.01 -0.94 12.25
N ASP A 188 18.68 -1.56 11.27
CA ASP A 188 19.92 -2.32 11.51
C ASP A 188 21.09 -1.44 11.98
N VAL A 189 20.98 -0.12 11.78
CA VAL A 189 21.99 0.87 12.25
C VAL A 189 21.67 1.38 13.66
N VAL A 190 20.40 1.33 14.07
CA VAL A 190 19.95 1.95 15.34
C VAL A 190 19.50 0.93 16.40
N GLU A 191 19.59 -0.35 16.13
CA GLU A 191 19.49 -1.43 17.13
C GLU A 191 20.75 -1.54 17.94
#